data_a4972847b273c21a22fd24e1755ff949
#
_entry.id   a4972847b273c21a22fd24e1755ff949
#
_cell.length_a   1.000
_cell.length_b   1.000
_cell.length_c   1.000
_cell.angle_alpha   90.00
_cell.angle_beta   90.00
_cell.angle_gamma   90.00
#
_symmetry.space_group_name_H-M   'P 1'
#
loop_
_entity.id
_entity.type
_entity.pdbx_description
1 polymer ?
#
loop_
_entity_poly.entity_id
_entity_poly.type
_entity_poly.pdbx_seq_one_letter_code
_entity_poly.pdbx_strand_id
1 'polypeptide(L)'
;QVAELLGISPGEVFFTSGSTESNNIAIQGLMEYAEKTGKKHIITTSIEHKAILETVKALEKRGYDIELVDPERSGFVKPEDILSRVREDTLLVSVMHVNNETGIIQPVEHIGKALSERKVLFHVDATQSCGKLIKEIRGLKYNMLSFSAHKLQGPQGIGVLVLRKDGYRLPPIKGVMYGGQQEHGIRPGTIPVALVAGCGYACEIASLDYKHNKEKMDALKKLVLTIFDESGMEYHFNGDQRHCVNSAVNICI
;
A
#
# COMPACT_ATOMS: atom_id res chain seq x y z
N GLN A 1 -0.47 -19.23 0.91
CA GLN A 1 -1.18 -18.58 -0.20
C GLN A 1 -0.86 -17.08 -0.30
N VAL A 2 -1.03 -16.26 0.78
CA VAL A 2 -0.67 -14.83 0.79
C VAL A 2 0.82 -14.64 0.50
N ALA A 3 1.68 -15.35 1.22
CA ALA A 3 3.13 -15.29 1.05
C ALA A 3 3.56 -15.73 -0.37
N GLU A 4 2.89 -16.73 -0.92
CA GLU A 4 3.11 -17.22 -2.27
C GLU A 4 2.72 -16.18 -3.33
N LEU A 5 1.55 -15.52 -3.18
CA LEU A 5 1.14 -14.42 -4.05
C LEU A 5 2.21 -13.32 -4.11
N LEU A 6 2.78 -12.98 -2.96
CA LEU A 6 3.74 -11.86 -2.84
C LEU A 6 5.20 -12.28 -3.05
N GLY A 7 5.51 -13.57 -3.09
CA GLY A 7 6.88 -14.08 -3.21
C GLY A 7 7.73 -13.83 -1.96
N ILE A 8 7.15 -13.99 -0.77
CA ILE A 8 7.78 -13.73 0.53
C ILE A 8 7.66 -14.94 1.47
N SER A 9 8.27 -14.87 2.65
CA SER A 9 8.12 -15.92 3.68
C SER A 9 6.78 -15.82 4.40
N PRO A 10 6.14 -16.95 4.78
CA PRO A 10 4.92 -16.93 5.59
C PRO A 10 5.07 -16.17 6.92
N GLY A 11 6.24 -16.23 7.57
CA GLY A 11 6.53 -15.51 8.81
C GLY A 11 6.73 -13.98 8.66
N GLU A 12 6.45 -13.43 7.46
CA GLU A 12 6.41 -11.99 7.18
C GLU A 12 4.98 -11.49 7.01
N VAL A 13 3.98 -12.38 7.07
CA VAL A 13 2.55 -12.09 6.86
C VAL A 13 1.85 -12.00 8.21
N PHE A 14 1.15 -10.90 8.47
CA PHE A 14 0.38 -10.62 9.68
C PHE A 14 -1.06 -10.27 9.29
N PHE A 15 -2.03 -10.94 9.89
CA PHE A 15 -3.44 -10.70 9.59
C PHE A 15 -4.02 -9.60 10.49
N THR A 16 -4.80 -8.71 9.86
CA THR A 16 -5.49 -7.58 10.49
C THR A 16 -6.96 -7.58 10.07
N SER A 17 -7.75 -6.61 10.52
CA SER A 17 -9.14 -6.46 10.09
C SER A 17 -9.30 -5.79 8.71
N GLY A 18 -8.23 -5.25 8.14
CA GLY A 18 -8.24 -4.55 6.87
C GLY A 18 -7.02 -3.65 6.70
N SER A 19 -6.84 -3.06 5.51
CA SER A 19 -5.72 -2.16 5.22
C SER A 19 -5.68 -0.95 6.14
N THR A 20 -6.82 -0.46 6.61
CA THR A 20 -6.85 0.65 7.58
C THR A 20 -6.12 0.28 8.87
N GLU A 21 -6.38 -0.90 9.43
CA GLU A 21 -5.64 -1.38 10.62
C GLU A 21 -4.17 -1.65 10.28
N SER A 22 -3.88 -2.27 9.13
CA SER A 22 -2.51 -2.53 8.67
C SER A 22 -1.69 -1.25 8.54
N ASN A 23 -2.24 -0.21 7.91
CA ASN A 23 -1.60 1.09 7.73
C ASN A 23 -1.34 1.77 9.09
N ASN A 24 -2.32 1.71 10.01
CA ASN A 24 -2.15 2.23 11.37
C ASN A 24 -1.05 1.50 12.13
N ILE A 25 -0.99 0.18 12.07
CA ILE A 25 0.08 -0.60 12.71
C ILE A 25 1.43 -0.28 12.08
N ALA A 26 1.51 -0.20 10.74
CA ALA A 26 2.76 0.12 10.03
C ALA A 26 3.34 1.48 10.45
N ILE A 27 2.48 2.49 10.66
CA ILE A 27 2.92 3.84 11.00
C ILE A 27 3.06 4.01 12.52
N GLN A 28 1.99 3.76 13.29
CA GLN A 28 1.99 3.99 14.74
C GLN A 28 2.86 2.98 15.50
N GLY A 29 3.01 1.77 14.98
CA GLY A 29 3.88 0.75 15.57
C GLY A 29 5.37 1.13 15.59
N LEU A 30 5.78 2.15 14.83
CA LEU A 30 7.13 2.69 14.85
C LEU A 30 7.40 3.70 15.96
N MET A 31 6.40 4.14 16.72
CA MET A 31 6.54 5.26 17.66
C MET A 31 7.56 4.98 18.77
N GLU A 32 7.59 3.78 19.34
CA GLU A 32 8.61 3.40 20.33
C GLU A 32 10.03 3.46 19.75
N TYR A 33 10.19 3.04 18.50
CA TYR A 33 11.47 3.14 17.80
C TYR A 33 11.85 4.58 17.50
N ALA A 34 10.88 5.41 17.12
CA ALA A 34 11.07 6.86 16.91
C ALA A 34 11.57 7.56 18.17
N GLU A 35 10.96 7.26 19.32
CA GLU A 35 11.36 7.83 20.61
C GLU A 35 12.80 7.42 20.99
N LYS A 36 13.16 6.15 20.78
CA LYS A 36 14.51 5.64 21.07
C LYS A 36 15.60 6.21 20.17
N THR A 37 15.26 6.51 18.91
CA THR A 37 16.23 6.96 17.91
C THR A 37 16.24 8.47 17.69
N GLY A 38 15.25 9.20 18.21
CA GLY A 38 15.02 10.61 17.95
C GLY A 38 14.50 10.92 16.55
N LYS A 39 14.20 9.89 15.74
CA LYS A 39 13.67 10.06 14.38
C LYS A 39 12.18 10.37 14.41
N LYS A 40 11.80 11.57 14.00
CA LYS A 40 10.40 12.02 14.05
C LYS A 40 9.85 12.55 12.72
N HIS A 41 10.63 12.48 11.66
CA HIS A 41 10.24 12.95 10.35
C HIS A 41 9.59 11.83 9.52
N ILE A 42 8.40 12.08 8.96
CA ILE A 42 7.64 11.15 8.13
C ILE A 42 7.28 11.85 6.82
N ILE A 43 7.61 11.21 5.70
CA ILE A 43 7.25 11.67 4.36
C ILE A 43 6.13 10.79 3.82
N THR A 44 5.08 11.39 3.30
CA THR A 44 4.02 10.69 2.58
C THR A 44 3.47 11.57 1.46
N THR A 45 2.47 11.10 0.71
CA THR A 45 1.90 11.89 -0.38
C THR A 45 0.54 12.48 0.02
N SER A 46 0.16 13.63 -0.58
CA SER A 46 -1.14 14.25 -0.32
C SER A 46 -2.32 13.46 -0.93
N ILE A 47 -2.03 12.47 -1.76
CA ILE A 47 -3.02 11.62 -2.44
C ILE A 47 -3.26 10.27 -1.77
N GLU A 48 -2.68 10.07 -0.58
CA GLU A 48 -2.88 8.83 0.19
C GLU A 48 -4.34 8.64 0.61
N HIS A 49 -4.69 7.38 0.86
CA HIS A 49 -5.97 7.08 1.49
C HIS A 49 -6.07 7.71 2.90
N LYS A 50 -7.28 8.06 3.34
CA LYS A 50 -7.53 8.64 4.67
C LYS A 50 -6.93 7.83 5.83
N ALA A 51 -6.79 6.51 5.68
CA ALA A 51 -6.14 5.65 6.66
C ALA A 51 -4.66 6.02 6.90
N ILE A 52 -3.98 6.64 5.94
CA ILE A 52 -2.63 7.20 6.08
C ILE A 52 -2.72 8.66 6.52
N LEU A 53 -3.43 9.50 5.78
CA LEU A 53 -3.49 10.96 6.01
C LEU A 53 -3.95 11.31 7.43
N GLU A 54 -5.03 10.69 7.92
CA GLU A 54 -5.51 10.97 9.28
C GLU A 54 -4.57 10.40 10.35
N THR A 55 -3.87 9.29 10.07
CA THR A 55 -2.88 8.73 10.98
C THR A 55 -1.67 9.66 11.12
N VAL A 56 -1.09 10.15 10.01
CA VAL A 56 0.06 11.07 10.09
C VAL A 56 -0.33 12.42 10.69
N LYS A 57 -1.52 12.94 10.38
CA LYS A 57 -2.07 14.15 11.00
C LYS A 57 -2.26 14.01 12.53
N ALA A 58 -2.62 12.82 13.00
CA ALA A 58 -2.69 12.55 14.42
C ALA A 58 -1.30 12.53 15.07
N LEU A 59 -0.28 12.06 14.35
CA LEU A 59 1.12 12.08 14.80
C LEU A 59 1.72 13.49 14.79
N GLU A 60 1.37 14.32 13.80
CA GLU A 60 1.77 15.73 13.75
C GLU A 60 1.37 16.47 15.05
N LYS A 61 0.14 16.25 15.54
CA LYS A 61 -0.33 16.80 16.83
C LYS A 61 0.46 16.27 18.03
N ARG A 62 1.21 15.18 17.86
CA ARG A 62 2.09 14.60 18.87
C ARG A 62 3.56 15.02 18.72
N GLY A 63 3.83 15.99 17.84
CA GLY A 63 5.17 16.56 17.62
C GLY A 63 6.04 15.79 16.63
N TYR A 64 5.43 14.99 15.73
CA TYR A 64 6.12 14.44 14.57
C TYR A 64 6.09 15.47 13.43
N ASP A 65 7.17 15.49 12.66
CA ASP A 65 7.32 16.34 11.49
C ASP A 65 6.81 15.60 10.25
N ILE A 66 5.71 16.08 9.67
CA ILE A 66 5.03 15.40 8.56
C ILE A 66 5.21 16.23 7.29
N GLU A 67 5.84 15.63 6.28
CA GLU A 67 5.89 16.21 4.95
C GLU A 67 4.94 15.49 3.98
N LEU A 68 4.03 16.27 3.39
CA LEU A 68 3.15 15.81 2.33
C LEU A 68 3.72 16.22 0.97
N VAL A 69 3.92 15.26 0.08
CA VAL A 69 4.40 15.49 -1.29
C VAL A 69 3.20 15.49 -2.24
N ASP A 70 3.01 16.59 -2.94
CA ASP A 70 1.93 16.71 -3.92
C ASP A 70 2.28 16.00 -5.23
N PRO A 71 1.30 15.40 -5.91
CA PRO A 71 1.49 14.86 -7.24
C PRO A 71 1.58 15.99 -8.27
N GLU A 72 2.14 15.68 -9.42
CA GLU A 72 1.98 16.50 -10.60
C GLU A 72 0.53 16.46 -11.12
N ARG A 73 0.21 17.31 -12.09
CA ARG A 73 -1.10 17.31 -12.77
C ARG A 73 -1.46 15.95 -13.40
N SER A 74 -0.46 15.15 -13.70
CA SER A 74 -0.60 13.76 -14.16
C SER A 74 -1.16 12.79 -13.10
N GLY A 75 -1.20 13.20 -11.82
CA GLY A 75 -1.50 12.34 -10.67
C GLY A 75 -0.30 11.51 -10.18
N PHE A 76 0.86 11.68 -10.81
CA PHE A 76 2.10 10.97 -10.51
C PHE A 76 2.98 11.80 -9.56
N VAL A 77 3.54 11.18 -8.55
CA VAL A 77 4.51 11.80 -7.64
C VAL A 77 5.92 11.48 -8.14
N LYS A 78 6.74 12.50 -8.38
CA LYS A 78 8.13 12.28 -8.79
C LYS A 78 8.94 11.65 -7.68
N PRO A 79 9.72 10.59 -7.96
CA PRO A 79 10.62 10.02 -6.96
C PRO A 79 11.56 11.04 -6.34
N GLU A 80 12.07 11.97 -7.15
CA GLU A 80 13.01 13.02 -6.74
C GLU A 80 12.40 13.96 -5.70
N ASP A 81 11.10 14.25 -5.79
CA ASP A 81 10.39 15.11 -4.85
C ASP A 81 10.28 14.48 -3.46
N ILE A 82 10.17 13.15 -3.38
CA ILE A 82 10.22 12.40 -2.13
C ILE A 82 11.67 12.28 -1.64
N LEU A 83 12.59 11.88 -2.51
CA LEU A 83 13.96 11.54 -2.14
C LEU A 83 14.79 12.75 -1.73
N SER A 84 14.48 13.95 -2.23
CA SER A 84 15.13 15.22 -1.83
C SER A 84 14.74 15.67 -0.43
N ARG A 85 13.61 15.20 0.10
CA ARG A 85 13.14 15.52 1.46
C ARG A 85 13.68 14.56 2.53
N VAL A 86 14.33 13.47 2.13
CA VAL A 86 14.90 12.49 3.07
C VAL A 86 16.07 13.10 3.82
N ARG A 87 16.00 13.09 5.15
CA ARG A 87 16.98 13.63 6.12
C ARG A 87 17.46 12.54 7.07
N GLU A 88 18.43 12.85 7.92
CA GLU A 88 18.97 11.90 8.90
C GLU A 88 17.93 11.44 9.92
N ASP A 89 17.00 12.31 10.31
CA ASP A 89 15.92 12.03 11.24
C ASP A 89 14.66 11.49 10.57
N THR A 90 14.69 11.18 9.26
CA THR A 90 13.58 10.52 8.58
C THR A 90 13.38 9.12 9.14
N LEU A 91 12.20 8.91 9.74
CA LEU A 91 11.74 7.64 10.30
C LEU A 91 11.16 6.74 9.23
N LEU A 92 10.27 7.31 8.40
CA LEU A 92 9.42 6.56 7.49
C LEU A 92 9.13 7.37 6.23
N VAL A 93 9.14 6.68 5.08
CA VAL A 93 8.45 7.11 3.87
C VAL A 93 7.28 6.17 3.65
N SER A 94 6.08 6.70 3.39
CA SER A 94 4.88 5.91 3.12
C SER A 94 4.23 6.37 1.83
N VAL A 95 4.08 5.48 0.84
CA VAL A 95 3.50 5.82 -0.47
C VAL A 95 2.57 4.72 -0.93
N MET A 96 1.38 5.07 -1.39
CA MET A 96 0.48 4.12 -2.03
C MET A 96 1.03 3.67 -3.38
N HIS A 97 0.84 2.39 -3.72
CA HIS A 97 1.28 1.87 -5.02
C HIS A 97 0.34 2.29 -6.16
N VAL A 98 -0.96 2.28 -5.90
CA VAL A 98 -1.99 2.69 -6.88
C VAL A 98 -3.00 3.57 -6.18
N ASN A 99 -3.27 4.74 -6.74
CA ASN A 99 -4.26 5.66 -6.19
C ASN A 99 -5.68 5.08 -6.35
N ASN A 100 -6.47 5.14 -5.28
CA ASN A 100 -7.80 4.54 -5.22
C ASN A 100 -8.86 5.30 -6.04
N GLU A 101 -8.65 6.57 -6.34
CA GLU A 101 -9.57 7.40 -7.10
C GLU A 101 -9.23 7.41 -8.59
N THR A 102 -7.98 7.73 -8.92
CA THR A 102 -7.53 7.90 -10.31
C THR A 102 -7.02 6.61 -10.95
N GLY A 103 -6.62 5.62 -10.14
CA GLY A 103 -5.95 4.41 -10.62
C GLY A 103 -4.50 4.60 -11.03
N ILE A 104 -3.92 5.79 -10.83
CA ILE A 104 -2.53 6.09 -11.22
C ILE A 104 -1.57 5.26 -10.38
N ILE A 105 -0.63 4.60 -11.09
CA ILE A 105 0.44 3.79 -10.48
C ILE A 105 1.57 4.72 -10.07
N GLN A 106 1.93 4.71 -8.78
CA GLN A 106 3.02 5.52 -8.24
C GLN A 106 4.37 4.81 -8.38
N PRO A 107 5.48 5.52 -8.45
CA PRO A 107 6.82 4.98 -8.75
C PRO A 107 7.49 4.33 -7.55
N VAL A 108 6.77 3.49 -6.81
CA VAL A 108 7.23 2.86 -5.55
C VAL A 108 8.45 1.95 -5.73
N GLU A 109 8.67 1.40 -6.93
CA GLU A 109 9.86 0.62 -7.24
C GLU A 109 11.13 1.48 -7.17
N HIS A 110 11.12 2.62 -7.84
CA HIS A 110 12.25 3.56 -7.85
C HIS A 110 12.50 4.12 -6.44
N ILE A 111 11.44 4.56 -5.77
CA ILE A 111 11.51 5.09 -4.40
C ILE A 111 12.08 4.03 -3.46
N GLY A 112 11.54 2.81 -3.48
CA GLY A 112 11.96 1.73 -2.59
C GLY A 112 13.41 1.31 -2.79
N LYS A 113 13.89 1.26 -4.05
CA LYS A 113 15.30 1.00 -4.35
C LYS A 113 16.21 2.05 -3.71
N ALA A 114 15.93 3.34 -3.93
CA ALA A 114 16.73 4.43 -3.40
C ALA A 114 16.70 4.50 -1.86
N LEU A 115 15.55 4.24 -1.23
CA LEU A 115 15.41 4.23 0.23
C LEU A 115 16.13 3.04 0.87
N SER A 116 16.17 1.88 0.21
CA SER A 116 16.90 0.71 0.71
C SER A 116 18.41 0.97 0.84
N GLU A 117 18.98 1.75 -0.08
CA GLU A 117 20.39 2.18 -0.04
C GLU A 117 20.66 3.18 1.10
N ARG A 118 19.66 4.01 1.44
CA ARG A 118 19.72 5.02 2.52
C ARG A 118 19.34 4.48 3.90
N LYS A 119 18.88 3.23 4.00
CA LYS A 119 18.39 2.58 5.22
C LYS A 119 17.24 3.33 5.90
N VAL A 120 16.36 3.94 5.10
CA VAL A 120 15.11 4.57 5.56
C VAL A 120 13.97 3.56 5.43
N LEU A 121 13.12 3.47 6.44
CA LEU A 121 11.97 2.56 6.41
C LEU A 121 10.97 3.01 5.34
N PHE A 122 10.49 2.04 4.57
CA PHE A 122 9.54 2.27 3.50
C PHE A 122 8.27 1.42 3.67
N HIS A 123 7.13 2.08 3.72
CA HIS A 123 5.81 1.46 3.72
C HIS A 123 5.10 1.68 2.39
N VAL A 124 4.48 0.63 1.86
CA VAL A 124 3.68 0.67 0.64
C VAL A 124 2.24 0.27 0.93
N ASP A 125 1.29 1.19 0.71
CA ASP A 125 -0.13 0.80 0.66
C ASP A 125 -0.42 0.17 -0.71
N ALA A 126 -0.50 -1.16 -0.75
CA ALA A 126 -0.76 -1.95 -1.93
C ALA A 126 -2.24 -2.35 -2.07
N THR A 127 -3.15 -1.68 -1.37
CA THR A 127 -4.57 -2.02 -1.32
C THR A 127 -5.22 -2.09 -2.70
N GLN A 128 -4.83 -1.21 -3.61
CA GLN A 128 -5.37 -1.20 -4.97
C GLN A 128 -4.55 -2.00 -5.98
N SER A 129 -3.34 -2.40 -5.64
CA SER A 129 -2.43 -3.12 -6.54
C SER A 129 -2.31 -4.62 -6.25
N CYS A 130 -2.54 -5.04 -5.00
CA CYS A 130 -2.46 -6.46 -4.62
C CYS A 130 -3.46 -7.28 -5.43
N GLY A 131 -3.00 -8.38 -6.01
CA GLY A 131 -3.79 -9.22 -6.92
C GLY A 131 -3.93 -8.69 -8.35
N LYS A 132 -3.53 -7.43 -8.63
CA LYS A 132 -3.62 -6.80 -9.96
C LYS A 132 -2.26 -6.52 -10.59
N LEU A 133 -1.24 -6.23 -9.79
CA LEU A 133 0.14 -5.93 -10.20
C LEU A 133 1.10 -6.90 -9.49
N ILE A 134 0.85 -8.21 -9.64
CA ILE A 134 1.56 -9.25 -8.88
C ILE A 134 3.05 -9.26 -9.17
N LYS A 135 3.44 -9.13 -10.45
CA LYS A 135 4.85 -9.15 -10.86
C LYS A 135 5.61 -7.95 -10.32
N GLU A 136 4.98 -6.78 -10.41
CA GLU A 136 5.52 -5.52 -9.95
C GLU A 136 5.74 -5.57 -8.43
N ILE A 137 4.74 -6.00 -7.65
CA ILE A 137 4.84 -6.11 -6.19
C ILE A 137 5.96 -7.05 -5.75
N ARG A 138 6.15 -8.19 -6.42
CA ARG A 138 7.23 -9.14 -6.11
C ARG A 138 8.63 -8.53 -6.29
N GLY A 139 8.77 -7.55 -7.18
CA GLY A 139 10.02 -6.83 -7.44
C GLY A 139 10.32 -5.69 -6.48
N LEU A 140 9.33 -5.23 -5.71
CA LEU A 140 9.47 -4.04 -4.87
C LEU A 140 10.44 -4.24 -3.70
N LYS A 141 11.15 -3.17 -3.37
CA LYS A 141 11.93 -3.03 -2.14
C LYS A 141 11.11 -2.23 -1.15
N TYR A 142 10.66 -2.85 -0.08
CA TYR A 142 9.90 -2.22 1.01
C TYR A 142 10.19 -2.92 2.33
N ASN A 143 9.91 -2.24 3.44
CA ASN A 143 9.97 -2.83 4.78
C ASN A 143 8.59 -3.30 5.24
N MET A 144 7.55 -2.57 4.84
CA MET A 144 6.16 -2.84 5.22
C MET A 144 5.25 -2.68 4.01
N LEU A 145 4.21 -3.53 3.92
CA LEU A 145 3.20 -3.43 2.88
C LEU A 145 1.83 -3.80 3.46
N SER A 146 0.81 -3.05 3.04
CA SER A 146 -0.56 -3.25 3.53
C SER A 146 -1.53 -3.51 2.38
N PHE A 147 -2.51 -4.41 2.61
CA PHE A 147 -3.66 -4.55 1.71
C PHE A 147 -4.88 -5.16 2.41
N SER A 148 -6.05 -5.11 1.76
CA SER A 148 -7.30 -5.71 2.21
C SER A 148 -7.78 -6.79 1.24
N ALA A 149 -8.28 -7.91 1.76
CA ALA A 149 -8.75 -9.03 0.95
C ALA A 149 -9.91 -8.63 0.03
N HIS A 150 -10.85 -7.79 0.48
CA HIS A 150 -12.00 -7.39 -0.33
C HIS A 150 -11.65 -6.59 -1.60
N LYS A 151 -10.43 -6.07 -1.72
CA LYS A 151 -9.94 -5.39 -2.93
C LYS A 151 -9.40 -6.36 -4.00
N LEU A 152 -9.21 -7.62 -3.62
CA LEU A 152 -8.91 -8.73 -4.54
C LEU A 152 -10.00 -9.81 -4.50
N GLN A 153 -11.26 -9.39 -4.31
CA GLN A 153 -12.46 -10.23 -4.31
C GLN A 153 -12.55 -11.26 -3.17
N GLY A 154 -11.74 -11.07 -2.12
CA GLY A 154 -11.82 -11.83 -0.89
C GLY A 154 -12.84 -11.26 0.11
N PRO A 155 -12.96 -11.87 1.30
CA PRO A 155 -13.92 -11.43 2.30
C PRO A 155 -13.61 -10.04 2.86
N GLN A 156 -14.65 -9.33 3.27
CA GLN A 156 -14.54 -8.12 4.08
C GLN A 156 -14.14 -8.48 5.51
N GLY A 157 -13.53 -7.52 6.24
CA GLY A 157 -13.16 -7.72 7.65
C GLY A 157 -11.82 -8.41 7.84
N ILE A 158 -11.03 -8.61 6.78
CA ILE A 158 -9.68 -9.15 6.84
C ILE A 158 -8.74 -8.36 5.93
N GLY A 159 -7.56 -8.07 6.46
CA GLY A 159 -6.45 -7.46 5.74
C GLY A 159 -5.12 -8.09 6.11
N VAL A 160 -4.08 -7.61 5.52
CA VAL A 160 -2.72 -8.10 5.70
C VAL A 160 -1.77 -6.93 5.89
N LEU A 161 -0.90 -7.07 6.89
CA LEU A 161 0.33 -6.32 7.03
C LEU A 161 1.50 -7.25 6.74
N VAL A 162 2.34 -6.89 5.79
CA VAL A 162 3.61 -7.56 5.54
C VAL A 162 4.72 -6.80 6.26
N LEU A 163 5.55 -7.51 7.02
CA LEU A 163 6.76 -7.00 7.64
C LEU A 163 7.96 -7.76 7.07
N ARG A 164 8.73 -7.11 6.18
CA ARG A 164 9.88 -7.74 5.51
C ARG A 164 11.04 -7.91 6.48
N LYS A 165 11.59 -9.10 6.52
CA LYS A 165 12.79 -9.38 7.32
C LYS A 165 14.06 -8.84 6.64
N ASP A 166 14.92 -8.24 7.44
CA ASP A 166 16.33 -8.02 7.12
C ASP A 166 17.15 -9.06 7.90
N GLY A 167 17.62 -10.08 7.22
CA GLY A 167 18.13 -11.31 7.84
C GLY A 167 17.03 -11.99 8.66
N TYR A 168 17.20 -12.01 9.99
CA TYR A 168 16.22 -12.59 10.91
C TYR A 168 15.35 -11.54 11.62
N ARG A 169 15.55 -10.25 11.37
CA ARG A 169 14.89 -9.15 12.09
C ARG A 169 13.75 -8.57 11.29
N LEU A 170 12.60 -8.48 11.93
CA LEU A 170 11.46 -7.70 11.43
C LEU A 170 11.75 -6.19 11.60
N PRO A 171 11.04 -5.31 10.85
CA PRO A 171 11.01 -3.89 11.13
C PRO A 171 10.66 -3.63 12.62
N PRO A 172 11.13 -2.53 13.22
CA PRO A 172 10.99 -2.27 14.65
C PRO A 172 9.56 -1.85 15.04
N ILE A 173 8.58 -2.63 14.60
CA ILE A 173 7.15 -2.44 14.83
C ILE A 173 6.77 -3.03 16.19
N LYS A 174 5.93 -2.30 16.93
CA LYS A 174 5.20 -2.77 18.09
C LYS A 174 3.70 -2.78 17.84
N GLY A 175 3.00 -3.68 18.48
CA GLY A 175 1.54 -3.68 18.42
C GLY A 175 0.95 -2.37 18.98
N VAL A 176 -0.05 -1.85 18.30
CA VAL A 176 -0.77 -0.63 18.73
C VAL A 176 -1.97 -0.96 19.64
N MET A 177 -2.28 -2.23 19.79
CA MET A 177 -3.27 -2.78 20.73
C MET A 177 -2.59 -3.71 21.70
N TYR A 178 -3.15 -3.84 22.93
CA TYR A 178 -2.64 -4.71 23.96
C TYR A 178 -3.54 -5.95 24.11
N GLY A 179 -2.95 -7.12 24.33
CA GLY A 179 -3.69 -8.38 24.47
C GLY A 179 -2.76 -9.60 24.49
N GLY A 180 -3.23 -10.70 23.91
CA GLY A 180 -2.46 -11.93 23.80
C GLY A 180 -1.31 -11.87 22.79
N GLN A 181 -0.69 -13.02 22.53
CA GLN A 181 0.49 -13.10 21.65
C GLN A 181 0.14 -13.48 20.19
N GLN A 182 -1.13 -13.35 19.80
CA GLN A 182 -1.53 -13.62 18.41
C GLN A 182 -0.77 -12.67 17.48
N GLU A 183 -0.47 -13.15 16.27
CA GLU A 183 0.34 -12.42 15.30
C GLU A 183 1.65 -11.88 15.94
N HIS A 184 2.30 -12.70 16.77
CA HIS A 184 3.54 -12.36 17.48
C HIS A 184 3.43 -11.09 18.35
N GLY A 185 2.23 -10.80 18.89
CA GLY A 185 1.95 -9.61 19.69
C GLY A 185 1.79 -8.32 18.89
N ILE A 186 1.93 -8.37 17.57
CA ILE A 186 1.72 -7.23 16.68
C ILE A 186 0.22 -6.92 16.56
N ARG A 187 -0.59 -7.98 16.44
CA ARG A 187 -2.05 -7.85 16.34
C ARG A 187 -2.72 -8.91 17.24
N PRO A 188 -2.88 -8.62 18.54
CA PRO A 188 -3.54 -9.53 19.48
C PRO A 188 -5.03 -9.71 19.18
N GLY A 189 -5.62 -10.73 19.78
CA GLY A 189 -7.03 -11.10 19.61
C GLY A 189 -7.20 -12.36 18.75
N THR A 190 -8.25 -13.12 19.06
CA THR A 190 -8.55 -14.37 18.36
C THR A 190 -8.65 -14.16 16.86
N ILE A 191 -7.92 -14.96 16.10
CA ILE A 191 -7.84 -14.85 14.65
C ILE A 191 -9.14 -15.38 14.03
N PRO A 192 -9.80 -14.62 13.13
CA PRO A 192 -11.00 -15.05 12.44
C PRO A 192 -10.64 -16.05 11.33
N VAL A 193 -10.47 -17.33 11.69
CA VAL A 193 -9.94 -18.38 10.81
C VAL A 193 -10.65 -18.46 9.46
N ALA A 194 -11.98 -18.34 9.44
CA ALA A 194 -12.76 -18.38 8.19
C ALA A 194 -12.39 -17.23 7.24
N LEU A 195 -12.18 -16.01 7.78
CA LEU A 195 -11.80 -14.85 6.98
C LEU A 195 -10.35 -14.97 6.48
N VAL A 196 -9.44 -15.49 7.33
CA VAL A 196 -8.05 -15.75 6.94
C VAL A 196 -7.98 -16.78 5.82
N ALA A 197 -8.72 -17.89 5.94
CA ALA A 197 -8.80 -18.92 4.89
C ALA A 197 -9.35 -18.32 3.59
N GLY A 198 -10.43 -17.52 3.68
CA GLY A 198 -11.00 -16.83 2.52
C GLY A 198 -10.05 -15.81 1.88
N CYS A 199 -9.26 -15.09 2.68
CA CYS A 199 -8.20 -14.21 2.19
C CYS A 199 -7.11 -14.99 1.43
N GLY A 200 -6.66 -16.11 2.01
CA GLY A 200 -5.68 -17.00 1.37
C GLY A 200 -6.19 -17.53 0.03
N TYR A 201 -7.43 -18.02 0.00
CA TYR A 201 -8.05 -18.53 -1.22
C TYR A 201 -8.22 -17.44 -2.30
N ALA A 202 -8.60 -16.22 -1.91
CA ALA A 202 -8.66 -15.09 -2.83
C ALA A 202 -7.29 -14.74 -3.43
N CYS A 203 -6.22 -14.84 -2.64
CA CYS A 203 -4.86 -14.66 -3.13
C CYS A 203 -4.45 -15.75 -4.14
N GLU A 204 -4.84 -16.99 -3.90
CA GLU A 204 -4.61 -18.12 -4.82
C GLU A 204 -5.32 -17.90 -6.15
N ILE A 205 -6.62 -17.60 -6.12
CA ILE A 205 -7.41 -17.29 -7.33
C ILE A 205 -6.80 -16.09 -8.08
N ALA A 206 -6.46 -15.02 -7.37
CA ALA A 206 -5.84 -13.85 -7.99
C ALA A 206 -4.53 -14.20 -8.71
N SER A 207 -3.73 -15.15 -8.17
CA SER A 207 -2.51 -15.63 -8.82
C SER A 207 -2.77 -16.49 -10.04
N LEU A 208 -3.74 -17.40 -9.96
CA LEU A 208 -4.10 -18.32 -11.05
C LEU A 208 -4.73 -17.57 -12.24
N ASP A 209 -5.66 -16.66 -11.94
CA ASP A 209 -6.47 -15.96 -12.95
C ASP A 209 -5.86 -14.62 -13.38
N TYR A 210 -4.65 -14.28 -12.90
CA TYR A 210 -4.00 -12.98 -13.12
C TYR A 210 -4.06 -12.52 -14.58
N LYS A 211 -3.64 -13.40 -15.51
CA LYS A 211 -3.56 -13.07 -16.93
C LYS A 211 -4.96 -12.85 -17.53
N HIS A 212 -5.89 -13.76 -17.26
CA HIS A 212 -7.26 -13.66 -17.72
C HIS A 212 -7.96 -12.41 -17.19
N ASN A 213 -7.83 -12.12 -15.89
CA ASN A 213 -8.41 -10.94 -15.27
C ASN A 213 -7.84 -9.65 -15.85
N LYS A 214 -6.53 -9.62 -16.13
CA LYS A 214 -5.88 -8.47 -16.78
C LYS A 214 -6.48 -8.24 -18.17
N GLU A 215 -6.54 -9.26 -19.03
CA GLU A 215 -7.10 -9.19 -20.38
C GLU A 215 -8.57 -8.71 -20.37
N LYS A 216 -9.37 -9.23 -19.43
CA LYS A 216 -10.76 -8.82 -19.24
C LYS A 216 -10.88 -7.34 -18.84
N MET A 217 -10.06 -6.86 -17.90
CA MET A 217 -10.06 -5.46 -17.49
C MET A 217 -9.62 -4.54 -18.63
N ASP A 218 -8.62 -4.93 -19.40
CA ASP A 218 -8.16 -4.19 -20.57
C ASP A 218 -9.30 -4.04 -21.60
N ALA A 219 -10.01 -5.12 -21.89
CA ALA A 219 -11.16 -5.11 -22.82
C ALA A 219 -12.33 -4.26 -22.30
N LEU A 220 -12.67 -4.36 -21.02
CA LEU A 220 -13.75 -3.57 -20.40
C LEU A 220 -13.41 -2.07 -20.39
N LYS A 221 -12.19 -1.70 -20.04
CA LYS A 221 -11.74 -0.29 -20.09
C LYS A 221 -11.85 0.25 -21.51
N LYS A 222 -11.37 -0.51 -22.50
CA LYS A 222 -11.47 -0.11 -23.91
C LYS A 222 -12.91 0.10 -24.34
N LEU A 223 -13.82 -0.82 -23.94
CA LEU A 223 -15.25 -0.70 -24.26
C LEU A 223 -15.86 0.58 -23.65
N VAL A 224 -15.58 0.86 -22.38
CA VAL A 224 -16.05 2.08 -21.71
C VAL A 224 -15.57 3.33 -22.47
N LEU A 225 -14.30 3.40 -22.86
CA LEU A 225 -13.75 4.52 -23.58
C LEU A 225 -14.38 4.68 -24.98
N THR A 226 -14.57 3.57 -25.69
CA THR A 226 -15.27 3.60 -27.00
C THR A 226 -16.69 4.16 -26.87
N ILE A 227 -17.45 3.77 -25.81
CA ILE A 227 -18.80 4.31 -25.58
C ILE A 227 -18.78 5.81 -25.33
N PHE A 228 -17.80 6.34 -24.57
CA PHE A 228 -17.65 7.76 -24.36
C PHE A 228 -17.33 8.50 -25.66
N ASP A 229 -16.38 8.00 -26.44
CA ASP A 229 -16.00 8.60 -27.73
C ASP A 229 -17.19 8.63 -28.72
N GLU A 230 -17.98 7.55 -28.77
CA GLU A 230 -19.15 7.46 -29.66
C GLU A 230 -20.35 8.29 -29.18
N SER A 231 -20.42 8.62 -27.88
CA SER A 231 -21.52 9.42 -27.32
C SER A 231 -21.50 10.88 -27.73
N GLY A 232 -20.36 11.38 -28.23
CA GLY A 232 -20.14 12.79 -28.55
C GLY A 232 -20.05 13.71 -27.34
N MET A 233 -19.96 13.14 -26.11
CA MET A 233 -19.74 13.92 -24.88
C MET A 233 -18.29 14.39 -24.80
N GLU A 234 -18.08 15.65 -24.43
CA GLU A 234 -16.75 16.12 -24.05
C GLU A 234 -16.37 15.57 -22.68
N TYR A 235 -15.21 14.94 -22.57
CA TYR A 235 -14.70 14.44 -21.30
C TYR A 235 -13.18 14.55 -21.21
N HIS A 236 -12.67 14.57 -19.98
CA HIS A 236 -11.24 14.61 -19.71
C HIS A 236 -10.87 13.55 -18.69
N PHE A 237 -9.70 12.92 -18.85
CA PHE A 237 -9.16 12.04 -17.83
C PHE A 237 -8.53 12.84 -16.69
N ASN A 238 -8.81 12.41 -15.47
CA ASN A 238 -8.07 12.85 -14.28
C ASN A 238 -6.81 11.99 -14.14
N GLY A 239 -5.67 12.54 -14.57
CA GLY A 239 -4.37 11.89 -14.52
C GLY A 239 -3.94 11.21 -15.83
N ASP A 240 -2.68 10.73 -15.84
CA ASP A 240 -2.07 10.11 -17.03
C ASP A 240 -2.49 8.65 -17.18
N GLN A 241 -3.32 8.37 -18.16
CA GLN A 241 -3.85 7.03 -18.43
C GLN A 241 -2.80 6.02 -18.89
N ARG A 242 -1.59 6.43 -19.27
CA ARG A 242 -0.48 5.53 -19.61
C ARG A 242 0.09 4.83 -18.38
N HIS A 243 -0.06 5.45 -17.20
CA HIS A 243 0.43 4.94 -15.91
C HIS A 243 -0.73 4.61 -14.96
N CYS A 244 -1.83 4.11 -15.50
CA CYS A 244 -3.05 3.81 -14.74
C CYS A 244 -3.37 2.31 -14.81
N VAL A 245 -3.87 1.75 -13.72
CA VAL A 245 -4.43 0.39 -13.73
C VAL A 245 -5.71 0.35 -14.56
N ASN A 246 -5.91 -0.72 -15.31
CA ASN A 246 -7.06 -0.82 -16.21
C ASN A 246 -8.39 -1.15 -15.48
N SER A 247 -8.33 -1.36 -14.17
CA SER A 247 -9.52 -1.54 -13.32
C SER A 247 -10.12 -0.21 -12.82
N ALA A 248 -9.58 0.94 -13.24
CA ALA A 248 -10.06 2.26 -12.87
C ALA A 248 -10.21 3.15 -14.10
N VAL A 249 -11.27 3.95 -14.11
CA VAL A 249 -11.51 5.03 -15.06
C VAL A 249 -11.99 6.23 -14.25
N ASN A 250 -11.23 7.32 -14.28
CA ASN A 250 -11.59 8.57 -13.62
C ASN A 250 -11.63 9.67 -14.65
N ILE A 251 -12.82 10.17 -14.92
CA ILE A 251 -13.10 11.18 -15.95
C ILE A 251 -13.93 12.33 -15.36
N CYS A 252 -13.76 13.48 -15.93
CA CYS A 252 -14.61 14.65 -15.75
C CYS A 252 -15.40 14.88 -17.04
N ILE A 253 -16.70 15.13 -16.91
CA ILE A 253 -17.64 15.44 -17.99
C ILE A 253 -18.04 16.89 -17.86
#